data_ba2ebd2e6aea9210587be7a27355c729
#
_entry.id   ba2ebd2e6aea9210587be7a27355c729
#
_cell.length_a   1.000
_cell.length_b   1.000
_cell.length_c   1.000
_cell.angle_alpha   90.00
_cell.angle_beta   90.00
_cell.angle_gamma   90.00
#
_symmetry.space_group_name_H-M   'P 1'
#
loop_
_entity.id
_entity.type
_entity.pdbx_description
1 polymer ?
#
loop_
_entity_poly.entity_id
_entity_poly.type
_entity_poly.pdbx_seq_one_letter_code
_entity_poly.pdbx_strand_id
1 'polypeptide(L)'
;LLRHCGRLAATGATLATYTTAPAVRDALTAAGFAVERLPGYGRKRHRLTATFSPPAWHAVHAVPVTPASDDRKAMIIGAGLAGAAVAERLAARGWQITVIDALPAAAGGASGIRAGLLHPHLSPDDALLSRLIRHGFLYALSTWKRLSDGHPLSGACDGMAHVAQDLLSEAGMASTAARLGLPGEYAQFMDRNALSAACGLSLSAGGYWYPQAGWMTPATLIEAQLRQSGAQRLFNRRVDRLERHAGQWQAIDANGAVIAQAPVAILANSHDAARLSPYAYPLQRVRGQLSYLPGSTLPGLQYAVTGPGYAVKTADNTLVIGSTYNEEDESTQLSSADHAANLAMMGELFPDHQNTGTEPLSGFAGFRAATADHLPLIGALPDLNAMRTAGLELAGQPVDKMPRRPGLYGALGYGSRGLVWAAMGGELLASLIHGEPLPVEAPLAAAMDPARGALRRLRQGELP
;
A
#
# COMPACT_ATOMS: atom_id res chain seq x y z
N LEU A 1 -20.19 5.12 15.67
CA LEU A 1 -19.05 5.85 16.23
C LEU A 1 -18.41 5.09 17.38
N LEU A 2 -19.08 4.84 18.52
CA LEU A 2 -18.45 4.24 19.73
C LEU A 2 -17.90 2.82 19.52
N ARG A 3 -18.55 2.00 18.67
CA ARG A 3 -17.99 0.69 18.25
C ARG A 3 -16.68 0.85 17.49
N HIS A 4 -16.55 1.88 16.66
CA HIS A 4 -15.30 2.18 15.97
C HIS A 4 -14.22 2.66 16.93
N CYS A 5 -14.59 3.49 17.93
CA CYS A 5 -13.65 3.86 18.99
C CYS A 5 -13.10 2.61 19.70
N GLY A 6 -13.95 1.65 20.08
CA GLY A 6 -13.51 0.40 20.69
C GLY A 6 -12.63 -0.47 19.79
N ARG A 7 -12.87 -0.46 18.46
CA ARG A 7 -12.03 -1.20 17.51
C ARG A 7 -10.63 -0.62 17.33
N LEU A 8 -10.49 0.69 17.52
CA LEU A 8 -9.23 1.41 17.32
C LEU A 8 -8.48 1.67 18.64
N ALA A 9 -9.14 1.45 19.79
CA ALA A 9 -8.55 1.72 21.08
C ALA A 9 -7.52 0.66 21.48
N ALA A 10 -6.34 1.10 21.94
CA ALA A 10 -5.41 0.24 22.64
C ALA A 10 -5.94 -0.04 24.05
N THR A 11 -5.58 -1.18 24.63
CA THR A 11 -5.89 -1.47 26.05
C THR A 11 -5.35 -0.36 26.94
N GLY A 12 -6.18 0.18 27.82
CA GLY A 12 -5.86 1.34 28.66
C GLY A 12 -6.13 2.71 28.02
N ALA A 13 -6.55 2.76 26.74
CA ALA A 13 -6.95 4.03 26.11
C ALA A 13 -8.12 4.67 26.86
N THR A 14 -8.07 5.98 27.06
CA THR A 14 -9.08 6.73 27.82
C THR A 14 -9.99 7.54 26.91
N LEU A 15 -11.25 7.66 27.28
CA LEU A 15 -12.27 8.48 26.63
C LEU A 15 -13.00 9.29 27.71
N ALA A 16 -13.33 10.54 27.41
CA ALA A 16 -14.16 11.36 28.27
C ALA A 16 -15.27 12.04 27.45
N THR A 17 -16.45 12.15 28.04
CA THR A 17 -17.58 12.90 27.44
C THR A 17 -18.39 13.60 28.51
N TYR A 18 -18.91 14.77 28.18
CA TYR A 18 -19.77 15.53 29.07
C TYR A 18 -21.21 14.97 29.17
N THR A 19 -21.60 14.09 28.25
CA THR A 19 -22.92 13.47 28.32
C THR A 19 -22.93 12.28 29.26
N THR A 20 -24.02 12.14 30.01
CA THR A 20 -24.25 10.99 30.91
C THR A 20 -25.45 10.15 30.46
N ALA A 21 -25.90 10.34 29.20
CA ALA A 21 -27.04 9.61 28.65
C ALA A 21 -26.84 8.09 28.75
N PRO A 22 -27.83 7.33 29.21
CA PRO A 22 -27.74 5.87 29.36
C PRO A 22 -27.29 5.19 28.06
N ALA A 23 -27.86 5.60 26.92
CA ALA A 23 -27.52 5.04 25.61
C ALA A 23 -26.02 5.18 25.26
N VAL A 24 -25.38 6.29 25.67
CA VAL A 24 -23.94 6.51 25.43
C VAL A 24 -23.10 5.64 26.34
N ARG A 25 -23.50 5.53 27.64
CA ARG A 25 -22.83 4.65 28.60
C ARG A 25 -22.90 3.19 28.14
N ASP A 26 -24.09 2.72 27.77
CA ASP A 26 -24.31 1.34 27.37
C ASP A 26 -23.58 1.00 26.07
N ALA A 27 -23.55 1.95 25.11
CA ALA A 27 -22.79 1.78 23.87
C ALA A 27 -21.27 1.78 24.09
N LEU A 28 -20.74 2.54 25.05
CA LEU A 28 -19.33 2.50 25.46
C LEU A 28 -19.00 1.15 26.12
N THR A 29 -19.85 0.68 27.03
CA THR A 29 -19.68 -0.62 27.69
C THR A 29 -19.71 -1.75 26.66
N ALA A 30 -20.65 -1.72 25.73
CA ALA A 30 -20.74 -2.69 24.63
C ALA A 30 -19.55 -2.62 23.65
N ALA A 31 -18.86 -1.47 23.61
CA ALA A 31 -17.64 -1.29 22.82
C ALA A 31 -16.35 -1.71 23.56
N GLY A 32 -16.45 -2.25 24.78
CA GLY A 32 -15.31 -2.75 25.56
C GLY A 32 -14.67 -1.72 26.50
N PHE A 33 -15.37 -0.63 26.80
CA PHE A 33 -14.88 0.36 27.76
C PHE A 33 -15.45 0.10 29.15
N ALA A 34 -14.59 0.16 30.18
CA ALA A 34 -15.00 0.32 31.57
C ALA A 34 -15.39 1.78 31.81
N VAL A 35 -16.69 2.03 32.08
CA VAL A 35 -17.26 3.39 32.13
C VAL A 35 -17.49 3.82 33.56
N GLU A 36 -16.98 4.99 33.94
CA GLU A 36 -17.18 5.63 35.21
C GLU A 36 -17.93 6.95 35.07
N ARG A 37 -18.78 7.24 36.04
CA ARG A 37 -19.47 8.50 36.20
C ARG A 37 -18.79 9.36 37.25
N LEU A 38 -18.21 10.45 36.84
CA LEU A 38 -17.49 11.36 37.69
C LEU A 38 -18.21 12.71 37.84
N PRO A 39 -17.88 13.52 38.85
CA PRO A 39 -18.34 14.90 38.98
C PRO A 39 -18.03 15.67 37.67
N GLY A 40 -18.98 16.45 37.19
CA GLY A 40 -18.84 17.30 36.02
C GLY A 40 -18.05 18.58 36.30
N TYR A 41 -17.96 19.44 35.29
CA TYR A 41 -17.33 20.74 35.38
C TYR A 41 -18.33 21.86 35.02
N GLY A 42 -18.24 22.98 35.68
CA GLY A 42 -19.11 24.16 35.47
C GLY A 42 -20.58 23.83 35.77
N ARG A 43 -21.47 24.05 34.81
CA ARG A 43 -22.92 23.81 34.95
C ARG A 43 -23.34 22.33 34.87
N LYS A 44 -22.43 21.42 34.55
CA LYS A 44 -22.73 19.98 34.43
C LYS A 44 -22.46 19.27 35.74
N ARG A 45 -23.49 18.58 36.25
CA ARG A 45 -23.38 17.81 37.51
C ARG A 45 -22.45 16.61 37.38
N HIS A 46 -22.42 15.96 36.22
CA HIS A 46 -21.68 14.74 35.95
C HIS A 46 -21.10 14.68 34.54
N ARG A 47 -20.06 13.88 34.39
CA ARG A 47 -19.44 13.48 33.12
C ARG A 47 -19.22 11.97 33.13
N LEU A 48 -19.00 11.36 31.95
CA LEU A 48 -18.48 10.01 31.86
C LEU A 48 -17.00 10.05 31.49
N THR A 49 -16.24 9.20 32.15
CA THR A 49 -14.91 8.77 31.73
C THR A 49 -14.96 7.28 31.44
N ALA A 50 -14.14 6.81 30.56
CA ALA A 50 -14.10 5.42 30.19
C ALA A 50 -12.68 4.99 29.84
N THR A 51 -12.29 3.80 30.27
CA THR A 51 -11.00 3.19 29.95
C THR A 51 -11.24 1.92 29.14
N PHE A 52 -10.56 1.77 28.01
CA PHE A 52 -10.70 0.59 27.19
C PHE A 52 -10.07 -0.62 27.89
N SER A 53 -10.90 -1.55 28.31
CA SER A 53 -10.53 -2.77 29.00
C SER A 53 -11.40 -3.92 28.45
N PRO A 54 -11.12 -4.38 27.23
CA PRO A 54 -11.93 -5.41 26.60
C PRO A 54 -11.80 -6.73 27.38
N PRO A 55 -12.87 -7.54 27.45
CA PRO A 55 -12.80 -8.89 27.98
C PRO A 55 -11.73 -9.72 27.23
N ALA A 56 -11.16 -10.74 27.87
CA ALA A 56 -10.06 -11.53 27.29
C ALA A 56 -10.39 -12.14 25.91
N TRP A 57 -11.66 -12.47 25.65
CA TRP A 57 -12.13 -12.94 24.32
C TRP A 57 -12.26 -11.82 23.30
N HIS A 58 -12.23 -10.55 23.72
CA HIS A 58 -12.11 -9.35 22.89
C HIS A 58 -10.66 -8.87 22.75
N ALA A 59 -9.71 -9.56 23.34
CA ALA A 59 -8.30 -9.35 23.06
C ALA A 59 -8.00 -9.70 21.59
N VAL A 60 -8.68 -8.99 20.72
CA VAL A 60 -8.59 -9.05 19.29
C VAL A 60 -7.21 -8.53 18.93
N HIS A 61 -6.31 -9.46 18.65
CA HIS A 61 -5.19 -9.25 17.75
C HIS A 61 -4.49 -7.90 17.95
N ALA A 62 -3.94 -7.67 19.15
CA ALA A 62 -2.96 -6.60 19.29
C ALA A 62 -1.81 -6.95 18.35
N VAL A 63 -1.67 -6.19 17.28
CA VAL A 63 -0.50 -6.32 16.43
C VAL A 63 0.72 -6.07 17.31
N PRO A 64 1.77 -6.92 17.25
CA PRO A 64 2.91 -6.78 18.14
C PRO A 64 3.53 -5.40 17.96
N VAL A 65 3.47 -4.61 19.00
CA VAL A 65 4.15 -3.34 19.06
C VAL A 65 5.52 -3.61 19.67
N THR A 66 6.56 -3.52 18.87
CA THR A 66 7.91 -3.50 19.40
C THR A 66 8.11 -2.15 20.09
N PRO A 67 8.56 -2.09 21.37
CA PRO A 67 8.86 -0.83 22.01
C PRO A 67 9.81 -0.01 21.15
N ALA A 68 9.52 1.29 21.00
CA ALA A 68 10.43 2.19 20.32
C ALA A 68 11.81 2.09 20.98
N SER A 69 12.86 1.89 20.19
CA SER A 69 14.23 1.99 20.68
C SER A 69 14.49 3.43 21.11
N ASP A 70 15.19 3.63 22.23
CA ASP A 70 15.65 4.98 22.64
C ASP A 70 16.59 5.57 21.57
N ASP A 71 17.31 4.73 20.83
CA ASP A 71 18.08 5.10 19.65
C ASP A 71 17.19 5.02 18.40
N ARG A 72 16.59 6.16 18.04
CA ARG A 72 15.67 6.32 16.89
C ARG A 72 16.41 6.37 15.56
N LYS A 73 17.16 5.31 15.25
CA LYS A 73 17.86 5.15 13.97
C LYS A 73 17.30 3.95 13.21
N ALA A 74 17.08 4.13 11.91
CA ALA A 74 16.64 3.06 11.03
C ALA A 74 17.40 3.09 9.70
N MET A 75 17.74 1.91 9.18
CA MET A 75 18.18 1.75 7.81
C MET A 75 17.07 1.08 6.98
N ILE A 76 16.88 1.60 5.78
CA ILE A 76 15.88 1.12 4.83
C ILE A 76 16.60 0.64 3.58
N ILE A 77 16.36 -0.60 3.19
CA ILE A 77 16.97 -1.19 2.00
C ILE A 77 15.93 -1.16 0.88
N GLY A 78 16.18 -0.31 -0.13
CA GLY A 78 15.29 -0.02 -1.24
C GLY A 78 14.75 1.41 -1.22
N ALA A 79 15.02 2.17 -2.29
CA ALA A 79 14.59 3.56 -2.49
C ALA A 79 13.42 3.66 -3.50
N GLY A 80 12.51 2.69 -3.50
CA GLY A 80 11.26 2.71 -4.24
C GLY A 80 10.11 3.34 -3.42
N LEU A 81 8.87 3.24 -3.93
CA LEU A 81 7.66 3.76 -3.26
C LEU A 81 7.54 3.31 -1.80
N ALA A 82 7.82 2.04 -1.52
CA ALA A 82 7.71 1.49 -0.17
C ALA A 82 8.72 2.13 0.78
N GLY A 83 10.01 2.13 0.40
CA GLY A 83 11.10 2.66 1.24
C GLY A 83 10.99 4.16 1.48
N ALA A 84 10.64 4.94 0.44
CA ALA A 84 10.47 6.38 0.55
C ALA A 84 9.31 6.77 1.49
N ALA A 85 8.18 6.07 1.38
CA ALA A 85 7.04 6.31 2.27
C ALA A 85 7.35 5.97 3.73
N VAL A 86 8.06 4.86 3.98
CA VAL A 86 8.49 4.49 5.34
C VAL A 86 9.50 5.51 5.88
N ALA A 87 10.46 5.96 5.06
CA ALA A 87 11.44 6.98 5.44
C ALA A 87 10.76 8.27 5.89
N GLU A 88 9.79 8.76 5.12
CA GLU A 88 9.05 9.99 5.41
C GLU A 88 8.22 9.85 6.70
N ARG A 89 7.53 8.73 6.90
CA ARG A 89 6.71 8.52 8.09
C ARG A 89 7.50 8.33 9.38
N LEU A 90 8.66 7.65 9.33
CA LEU A 90 9.55 7.53 10.49
C LEU A 90 10.24 8.86 10.81
N ALA A 91 10.73 9.58 9.80
CA ALA A 91 11.34 10.89 10.00
C ALA A 91 10.39 11.90 10.64
N ALA A 92 9.10 11.88 10.27
CA ALA A 92 8.05 12.68 10.91
C ALA A 92 7.88 12.39 12.42
N ARG A 93 8.42 11.26 12.90
CA ARG A 93 8.45 10.83 14.31
C ARG A 93 9.83 11.02 14.96
N GLY A 94 10.70 11.78 14.31
CA GLY A 94 12.05 12.11 14.83
C GLY A 94 13.07 10.99 14.68
N TRP A 95 12.88 10.05 13.74
CA TRP A 95 13.85 9.03 13.41
C TRP A 95 14.93 9.55 12.45
N GLN A 96 16.18 9.15 12.68
CA GLN A 96 17.28 9.34 11.74
C GLN A 96 17.29 8.15 10.75
N ILE A 97 17.21 8.46 9.47
CA ILE A 97 17.02 7.45 8.43
C ILE A 97 18.22 7.40 7.49
N THR A 98 18.69 6.18 7.22
CA THR A 98 19.60 5.89 6.12
C THR A 98 18.88 5.01 5.10
N VAL A 99 18.76 5.48 3.85
CA VAL A 99 18.19 4.72 2.73
C VAL A 99 19.33 4.19 1.87
N ILE A 100 19.33 2.89 1.61
CA ILE A 100 20.38 2.18 0.84
C ILE A 100 19.71 1.59 -0.41
N ASP A 101 20.28 1.82 -1.59
CA ASP A 101 19.82 1.20 -2.83
C ASP A 101 20.99 0.76 -3.70
N ALA A 102 20.84 -0.38 -4.34
CA ALA A 102 21.83 -0.93 -5.27
C ALA A 102 21.91 -0.14 -6.59
N LEU A 103 20.87 0.60 -6.93
CA LEU A 103 20.77 1.38 -8.16
C LEU A 103 21.34 2.80 -7.96
N PRO A 104 21.71 3.50 -9.04
CA PRO A 104 22.35 4.81 -8.97
C PRO A 104 21.44 5.94 -8.50
N ALA A 105 20.12 5.71 -8.50
CA ALA A 105 19.12 6.69 -8.08
C ALA A 105 17.90 6.01 -7.48
N ALA A 106 17.10 6.78 -6.74
CA ALA A 106 15.80 6.35 -6.28
C ALA A 106 14.85 6.05 -7.46
N ALA A 107 13.81 5.27 -7.21
CA ALA A 107 12.83 4.85 -8.21
C ALA A 107 13.39 4.02 -9.39
N GLY A 108 14.60 3.48 -9.31
CA GLY A 108 15.25 2.77 -10.41
C GLY A 108 14.64 1.40 -10.77
N GLY A 109 13.83 0.80 -9.89
CA GLY A 109 13.14 -0.47 -10.12
C GLY A 109 11.72 -0.29 -10.67
N ALA A 110 10.76 -1.11 -10.20
CA ALA A 110 9.35 -1.05 -10.61
C ALA A 110 8.69 0.33 -10.44
N SER A 111 9.26 1.19 -9.62
CA SER A 111 8.81 2.57 -9.39
C SER A 111 9.28 3.57 -10.46
N GLY A 112 10.05 3.12 -11.47
CA GLY A 112 10.58 3.97 -12.55
C GLY A 112 9.60 4.26 -13.70
N ILE A 113 8.35 3.83 -13.61
CA ILE A 113 7.31 4.10 -14.60
C ILE A 113 6.97 5.58 -14.66
N ARG A 114 6.63 6.08 -15.87
CA ARG A 114 6.23 7.48 -16.05
C ARG A 114 4.89 7.82 -15.43
N ALA A 115 3.94 6.89 -15.43
CA ALA A 115 2.64 7.07 -14.82
C ALA A 115 2.14 5.77 -14.20
N GLY A 116 1.78 5.81 -12.92
CA GLY A 116 1.04 4.76 -12.22
C GLY A 116 -0.34 5.25 -11.85
N LEU A 117 -1.31 4.35 -11.80
CA LEU A 117 -2.68 4.68 -11.43
C LEU A 117 -2.90 4.63 -9.92
N LEU A 118 -3.75 5.53 -9.44
CA LEU A 118 -4.32 5.51 -8.09
C LEU A 118 -5.84 5.51 -8.20
N HIS A 119 -6.46 4.39 -7.84
CA HIS A 119 -7.91 4.27 -7.88
C HIS A 119 -8.46 3.29 -6.83
N PRO A 120 -9.74 3.41 -6.45
CA PRO A 120 -10.43 2.43 -5.63
C PRO A 120 -10.50 1.03 -6.30
N HIS A 121 -10.82 0.05 -5.47
CA HIS A 121 -11.28 -1.27 -5.90
C HIS A 121 -12.60 -1.56 -5.22
N LEU A 122 -13.62 -1.89 -5.99
CA LEU A 122 -14.95 -2.20 -5.49
C LEU A 122 -15.23 -3.68 -5.73
N SER A 123 -15.63 -4.38 -4.68
CA SER A 123 -16.18 -5.74 -4.77
C SER A 123 -17.60 -5.77 -4.24
N PRO A 124 -18.43 -6.66 -4.78
CA PRO A 124 -19.85 -6.73 -4.36
C PRO A 124 -20.04 -6.89 -2.85
N ASP A 125 -19.20 -7.63 -2.16
CA ASP A 125 -19.28 -7.96 -0.74
C ASP A 125 -18.48 -7.01 0.17
N ASP A 126 -17.91 -5.91 -0.38
CA ASP A 126 -16.96 -5.03 0.29
C ASP A 126 -15.83 -5.81 0.98
N ALA A 127 -15.27 -6.79 0.25
CA ALA A 127 -14.25 -7.69 0.73
C ALA A 127 -13.06 -6.96 1.38
N LEU A 128 -12.27 -7.69 2.15
CA LEU A 128 -11.11 -7.18 2.87
C LEU A 128 -10.17 -6.37 1.96
N LEU A 129 -9.93 -6.83 0.74
CA LEU A 129 -9.09 -6.12 -0.23
C LEU A 129 -9.69 -4.75 -0.62
N SER A 130 -11.00 -4.68 -0.86
CA SER A 130 -11.69 -3.42 -1.21
C SER A 130 -11.60 -2.41 -0.06
N ARG A 131 -11.79 -2.88 1.17
CA ARG A 131 -11.67 -2.05 2.38
C ARG A 131 -10.24 -1.53 2.56
N LEU A 132 -9.23 -2.38 2.43
CA LEU A 132 -7.82 -1.99 2.52
C LEU A 132 -7.43 -1.01 1.42
N ILE A 133 -7.84 -1.24 0.19
CA ILE A 133 -7.58 -0.32 -0.93
C ILE A 133 -8.27 1.02 -0.69
N ARG A 134 -9.48 1.04 -0.13
CA ARG A 134 -10.16 2.29 0.25
C ARG A 134 -9.34 3.10 1.25
N HIS A 135 -8.83 2.46 2.32
CA HIS A 135 -7.95 3.12 3.28
C HIS A 135 -6.66 3.63 2.60
N GLY A 136 -6.02 2.79 1.79
CA GLY A 136 -4.80 3.16 1.06
C GLY A 136 -5.01 4.32 0.10
N PHE A 137 -6.10 4.29 -0.66
CA PHE A 137 -6.49 5.35 -1.61
C PHE A 137 -6.71 6.70 -0.91
N LEU A 138 -7.57 6.73 0.12
CA LEU A 138 -7.88 7.98 0.84
C LEU A 138 -6.66 8.53 1.58
N TYR A 139 -5.84 7.65 2.15
CA TYR A 139 -4.61 8.05 2.83
C TYR A 139 -3.57 8.59 1.83
N ALA A 140 -3.46 7.99 0.64
CA ALA A 140 -2.57 8.46 -0.42
C ALA A 140 -2.95 9.87 -0.88
N LEU A 141 -4.23 10.13 -1.14
CA LEU A 141 -4.73 11.46 -1.53
C LEU A 141 -4.37 12.53 -0.48
N SER A 142 -4.61 12.24 0.80
CA SER A 142 -4.25 13.15 1.89
C SER A 142 -2.74 13.40 1.97
N THR A 143 -1.94 12.34 1.81
CA THR A 143 -0.47 12.43 1.83
C THR A 143 0.06 13.24 0.67
N TRP A 144 -0.45 13.02 -0.55
CA TRP A 144 0.00 13.73 -1.74
C TRP A 144 -0.35 15.20 -1.69
N LYS A 145 -1.56 15.54 -1.23
CA LYS A 145 -1.94 16.93 -1.01
C LYS A 145 -0.97 17.64 -0.06
N ARG A 146 -0.61 17.02 1.06
CA ARG A 146 0.35 17.57 2.03
C ARG A 146 1.76 17.74 1.46
N LEU A 147 2.21 16.77 0.62
CA LEU A 147 3.53 16.83 -0.01
C LEU A 147 3.59 17.87 -1.12
N SER A 148 2.52 18.06 -1.89
CA SER A 148 2.46 19.02 -2.99
C SER A 148 2.61 20.48 -2.54
N ASP A 149 2.30 20.80 -1.28
CA ASP A 149 2.48 22.14 -0.72
C ASP A 149 3.96 22.56 -0.65
N GLY A 150 4.90 21.59 -0.64
CA GLY A 150 6.34 21.87 -0.56
C GLY A 150 7.18 21.29 -1.70
N HIS A 151 6.60 20.44 -2.56
CA HIS A 151 7.33 19.73 -3.60
C HIS A 151 6.51 19.59 -4.90
N PRO A 152 7.11 19.81 -6.08
CA PRO A 152 6.41 19.58 -7.34
C PRO A 152 6.17 18.07 -7.54
N LEU A 153 4.91 17.66 -7.52
CA LEU A 153 4.49 16.31 -7.89
C LEU A 153 3.97 16.33 -9.34
N SER A 154 4.36 15.32 -10.12
CA SER A 154 3.83 15.12 -11.47
C SER A 154 2.73 14.07 -11.43
N GLY A 155 1.49 14.50 -11.59
CA GLY A 155 0.30 13.65 -11.52
C GLY A 155 -0.97 14.46 -11.44
N ALA A 156 -2.09 13.80 -11.58
CA ALA A 156 -3.42 14.39 -11.44
C ALA A 156 -4.37 13.38 -10.75
N CYS A 157 -5.15 13.86 -9.79
CA CYS A 157 -6.20 13.10 -9.11
C CYS A 157 -7.51 13.90 -9.21
N ASP A 158 -7.96 14.10 -10.42
CA ASP A 158 -9.07 14.97 -10.83
C ASP A 158 -10.15 14.22 -11.62
N GLY A 159 -10.00 12.93 -11.78
CA GLY A 159 -10.94 12.04 -12.45
C GLY A 159 -10.27 10.83 -13.09
N MET A 160 -10.98 9.71 -13.07
CA MET A 160 -10.55 8.49 -13.76
C MET A 160 -11.75 7.60 -14.09
N ALA A 161 -11.74 7.05 -15.30
CA ALA A 161 -12.69 6.03 -15.72
C ALA A 161 -12.13 4.62 -15.54
N HIS A 162 -12.98 3.71 -15.03
CA HIS A 162 -12.74 2.27 -15.04
C HIS A 162 -13.81 1.60 -15.89
N VAL A 163 -13.44 1.26 -17.12
CA VAL A 163 -14.35 0.72 -18.14
C VAL A 163 -14.56 -0.76 -17.90
N ALA A 164 -15.80 -1.22 -18.00
CA ALA A 164 -16.14 -2.64 -17.92
C ALA A 164 -15.56 -3.42 -19.11
N GLN A 165 -15.21 -4.68 -18.89
CA GLN A 165 -14.64 -5.53 -19.95
C GLN A 165 -15.69 -6.01 -20.96
N ASP A 166 -16.92 -6.20 -20.48
CA ASP A 166 -18.07 -6.68 -21.26
C ASP A 166 -19.40 -6.25 -20.62
N LEU A 167 -20.53 -6.55 -21.26
CA LEU A 167 -21.85 -6.19 -20.79
C LEU A 167 -22.21 -6.86 -19.45
N LEU A 168 -21.70 -8.07 -19.18
CA LEU A 168 -21.96 -8.76 -17.93
C LEU A 168 -21.22 -8.09 -16.77
N SER A 169 -19.97 -7.73 -16.97
CA SER A 169 -19.18 -6.97 -15.99
C SER A 169 -19.73 -5.55 -15.78
N GLU A 170 -20.24 -4.89 -16.83
CA GLU A 170 -20.90 -3.58 -16.72
C GLU A 170 -22.15 -3.67 -15.82
N ALA A 171 -23.01 -4.65 -16.03
CA ALA A 171 -24.18 -4.90 -15.19
C ALA A 171 -23.79 -5.22 -13.73
N GLY A 172 -22.72 -5.99 -13.54
CA GLY A 172 -22.15 -6.30 -12.23
C GLY A 172 -21.62 -5.05 -11.51
N MET A 173 -20.95 -4.16 -12.23
CA MET A 173 -20.46 -2.87 -11.71
C MET A 173 -21.62 -1.96 -11.30
N ALA A 174 -22.67 -1.85 -12.10
CA ALA A 174 -23.88 -1.09 -11.77
C ALA A 174 -24.55 -1.62 -10.49
N SER A 175 -24.75 -2.94 -10.40
CA SER A 175 -25.32 -3.60 -9.23
C SER A 175 -24.47 -3.39 -7.97
N THR A 176 -23.14 -3.48 -8.10
CA THR A 176 -22.21 -3.27 -7.00
C THR A 176 -22.28 -1.82 -6.48
N ALA A 177 -22.27 -0.83 -7.37
CA ALA A 177 -22.39 0.58 -6.99
C ALA A 177 -23.70 0.86 -6.24
N ALA A 178 -24.84 0.36 -6.76
CA ALA A 178 -26.13 0.52 -6.13
C ALA A 178 -26.20 -0.13 -4.74
N ARG A 179 -25.62 -1.34 -4.60
CA ARG A 179 -25.61 -2.07 -3.32
C ARG A 179 -24.73 -1.44 -2.27
N LEU A 180 -23.56 -0.97 -2.64
CA LEU A 180 -22.61 -0.37 -1.70
C LEU A 180 -23.04 1.03 -1.25
N GLY A 181 -23.82 1.76 -2.05
CA GLY A 181 -24.33 3.10 -1.73
C GLY A 181 -23.20 4.07 -1.36
N LEU A 182 -22.07 3.98 -2.05
CA LEU A 182 -20.90 4.82 -1.77
C LEU A 182 -21.16 6.28 -2.16
N PRO A 183 -20.53 7.25 -1.47
CA PRO A 183 -20.62 8.65 -1.85
C PRO A 183 -20.16 8.88 -3.29
N GLY A 184 -20.89 9.75 -4.01
CA GLY A 184 -20.61 10.04 -5.41
C GLY A 184 -19.23 10.66 -5.65
N GLU A 185 -18.71 11.37 -4.68
CA GLU A 185 -17.34 11.90 -4.69
C GLU A 185 -16.26 10.81 -4.56
N TYR A 186 -16.64 9.59 -4.14
CA TYR A 186 -15.73 8.44 -4.08
C TYR A 186 -15.81 7.58 -5.33
N ALA A 187 -17.03 7.18 -5.74
CA ALA A 187 -17.25 6.33 -6.90
C ALA A 187 -18.67 6.45 -7.41
N GLN A 188 -18.84 6.51 -8.74
CA GLN A 188 -20.14 6.53 -9.41
C GLN A 188 -20.15 5.48 -10.52
N PHE A 189 -21.25 4.78 -10.72
CA PHE A 189 -21.47 4.05 -11.96
C PHE A 189 -22.01 5.02 -13.02
N MET A 190 -21.44 4.94 -14.23
CA MET A 190 -21.92 5.68 -15.41
C MET A 190 -22.12 4.71 -16.57
N ASP A 191 -23.18 4.87 -17.32
CA ASP A 191 -23.35 4.16 -18.59
C ASP A 191 -22.28 4.62 -19.61
N ARG A 192 -22.19 3.89 -20.73
CA ARG A 192 -21.21 4.17 -21.78
C ARG A 192 -21.23 5.63 -22.27
N ASN A 193 -22.42 6.18 -22.47
CA ASN A 193 -22.57 7.53 -23.02
C ASN A 193 -22.10 8.59 -22.02
N ALA A 194 -22.52 8.48 -20.78
CA ALA A 194 -22.13 9.37 -19.70
C ALA A 194 -20.61 9.29 -19.40
N LEU A 195 -20.04 8.07 -19.37
CA LEU A 195 -18.63 7.87 -19.11
C LEU A 195 -17.76 8.39 -20.26
N SER A 196 -18.19 8.17 -21.53
CA SER A 196 -17.51 8.70 -22.72
C SER A 196 -17.53 10.23 -22.74
N ALA A 197 -18.67 10.83 -22.40
CA ALA A 197 -18.79 12.29 -22.32
C ALA A 197 -17.86 12.87 -21.21
N ALA A 198 -17.78 12.22 -20.05
CA ALA A 198 -16.89 12.63 -18.97
C ALA A 198 -15.40 12.54 -19.38
N CYS A 199 -15.01 11.54 -20.15
CA CYS A 199 -13.63 11.34 -20.58
C CYS A 199 -13.24 12.15 -21.85
N GLY A 200 -14.21 12.66 -22.61
CA GLY A 200 -13.97 13.36 -23.86
C GLY A 200 -13.63 12.44 -25.03
N LEU A 201 -13.79 11.12 -24.89
CA LEU A 201 -13.50 10.10 -25.90
C LEU A 201 -14.57 9.00 -25.87
N SER A 202 -14.84 8.39 -27.03
CA SER A 202 -15.72 7.22 -27.11
C SER A 202 -15.04 6.02 -26.43
N LEU A 203 -15.72 5.47 -25.43
CA LEU A 203 -15.29 4.30 -24.68
C LEU A 203 -16.08 3.05 -25.11
N SER A 204 -15.52 1.87 -24.89
CA SER A 204 -16.12 0.59 -25.29
C SER A 204 -17.37 0.24 -24.49
N ALA A 205 -17.45 0.61 -23.22
CA ALA A 205 -18.52 0.27 -22.28
C ALA A 205 -18.71 1.34 -21.21
N GLY A 206 -19.76 1.22 -20.41
CA GLY A 206 -19.89 1.93 -19.13
C GLY A 206 -18.95 1.40 -18.06
N GLY A 207 -19.07 1.94 -16.86
CA GLY A 207 -18.20 1.52 -15.76
C GLY A 207 -18.21 2.48 -14.58
N TYR A 208 -17.12 2.50 -13.82
CA TYR A 208 -16.99 3.43 -12.70
C TYR A 208 -16.30 4.73 -13.13
N TRP A 209 -16.84 5.82 -12.66
CA TRP A 209 -16.17 7.11 -12.58
C TRP A 209 -15.69 7.34 -11.15
N TYR A 210 -14.42 7.64 -10.99
CA TYR A 210 -13.78 7.95 -9.71
C TYR A 210 -13.32 9.42 -9.72
N PRO A 211 -14.06 10.36 -9.14
CA PRO A 211 -13.76 11.80 -9.23
C PRO A 211 -12.42 12.22 -8.64
N GLN A 212 -11.91 11.46 -7.66
CA GLN A 212 -10.65 11.77 -6.97
C GLN A 212 -9.52 10.79 -7.33
N ALA A 213 -9.77 9.85 -8.25
CA ALA A 213 -8.74 8.95 -8.75
C ALA A 213 -7.93 9.60 -9.87
N GLY A 214 -6.84 8.97 -10.26
CA GLY A 214 -6.00 9.49 -11.33
C GLY A 214 -4.65 8.78 -11.41
N TRP A 215 -3.61 9.53 -11.66
CA TRP A 215 -2.28 9.01 -11.89
C TRP A 215 -1.20 9.85 -11.23
N MET A 216 -0.02 9.26 -11.04
CA MET A 216 1.17 9.92 -10.50
C MET A 216 2.42 9.36 -11.16
N THR A 217 3.42 10.19 -11.40
CA THR A 217 4.79 9.78 -11.68
C THR A 217 5.46 9.37 -10.37
N PRO A 218 5.69 8.06 -10.12
CA PRO A 218 6.17 7.62 -8.80
C PRO A 218 7.50 8.25 -8.40
N ALA A 219 8.39 8.52 -9.37
CA ALA A 219 9.69 9.12 -9.10
C ALA A 219 9.59 10.51 -8.43
N THR A 220 8.62 11.34 -8.81
CA THR A 220 8.43 12.66 -8.20
C THR A 220 7.91 12.55 -6.77
N LEU A 221 7.02 11.60 -6.51
CA LEU A 221 6.52 11.30 -5.17
C LEU A 221 7.63 10.77 -4.25
N ILE A 222 8.43 9.83 -4.73
CA ILE A 222 9.56 9.24 -4.01
C ILE A 222 10.58 10.34 -3.65
N GLU A 223 10.92 11.21 -4.59
CA GLU A 223 11.87 12.29 -4.35
C GLU A 223 11.33 13.29 -3.32
N ALA A 224 10.04 13.64 -3.38
CA ALA A 224 9.39 14.50 -2.39
C ALA A 224 9.45 13.87 -0.98
N GLN A 225 9.13 12.59 -0.85
CA GLN A 225 9.19 11.85 0.42
C GLN A 225 10.60 11.75 0.97
N LEU A 226 11.58 11.43 0.12
CA LEU A 226 12.98 11.34 0.55
C LEU A 226 13.57 12.69 0.95
N ARG A 227 13.18 13.79 0.29
CA ARG A 227 13.55 15.15 0.70
C ARG A 227 12.91 15.51 2.03
N GLN A 228 11.61 15.28 2.16
CA GLN A 228 10.87 15.55 3.40
C GLN A 228 11.45 14.77 4.59
N SER A 229 11.94 13.56 4.37
CA SER A 229 12.52 12.72 5.42
C SER A 229 13.89 13.20 5.91
N GLY A 230 14.62 13.98 5.12
CA GLY A 230 16.01 14.33 5.40
C GLY A 230 16.94 13.09 5.45
N ALA A 231 16.54 11.96 4.87
CA ALA A 231 17.29 10.72 4.94
C ALA A 231 18.67 10.82 4.29
N GLN A 232 19.68 10.24 4.93
CA GLN A 232 20.93 9.93 4.27
C GLN A 232 20.68 8.92 3.15
N ARG A 233 21.17 9.18 1.94
CA ARG A 233 20.96 8.35 0.76
C ARG A 233 22.27 7.71 0.32
N LEU A 234 22.32 6.39 0.29
CA LEU A 234 23.48 5.59 -0.11
C LEU A 234 23.11 4.80 -1.36
N PHE A 235 23.29 5.41 -2.52
CA PHE A 235 23.05 4.80 -3.83
C PHE A 235 24.31 4.07 -4.35
N ASN A 236 24.14 3.18 -5.35
CA ASN A 236 25.17 2.27 -5.84
C ASN A 236 25.77 1.42 -4.70
N ARG A 237 24.96 1.07 -3.70
CA ARG A 237 25.35 0.26 -2.56
C ARG A 237 24.44 -0.97 -2.46
N ARG A 238 24.91 -2.08 -2.99
CA ARG A 238 24.20 -3.36 -2.86
C ARG A 238 24.48 -3.96 -1.49
N VAL A 239 23.43 -4.18 -0.73
CA VAL A 239 23.49 -4.98 0.50
C VAL A 239 23.52 -6.45 0.11
N ASP A 240 24.56 -7.17 0.50
CA ASP A 240 24.68 -8.59 0.22
C ASP A 240 24.06 -9.45 1.32
N ARG A 241 24.28 -9.07 2.57
CA ARG A 241 23.69 -9.75 3.73
C ARG A 241 23.38 -8.79 4.87
N LEU A 242 22.52 -9.23 5.77
CA LEU A 242 22.18 -8.56 7.02
C LEU A 242 22.63 -9.43 8.20
N GLU A 243 23.42 -8.85 9.08
CA GLU A 243 23.86 -9.49 10.31
C GLU A 243 23.43 -8.66 11.53
N ARG A 244 23.17 -9.34 12.65
CA ARG A 244 22.85 -8.64 13.89
C ARG A 244 24.01 -8.80 14.87
N HIS A 245 24.62 -7.67 15.24
CA HIS A 245 25.74 -7.62 16.17
C HIS A 245 25.46 -6.58 17.26
N ALA A 246 25.66 -6.94 18.53
CA ALA A 246 25.45 -6.06 19.68
C ALA A 246 24.10 -5.29 19.67
N GLY A 247 23.03 -5.96 19.27
CA GLY A 247 21.67 -5.37 19.21
C GLY A 247 21.38 -4.55 17.95
N GLN A 248 22.37 -4.29 17.11
CA GLN A 248 22.25 -3.52 15.87
C GLN A 248 22.25 -4.43 14.64
N TRP A 249 21.48 -4.08 13.63
CA TRP A 249 21.54 -4.67 12.31
C TRP A 249 22.65 -3.97 11.50
N GLN A 250 23.47 -4.76 10.82
CA GLN A 250 24.51 -4.31 9.91
C GLN A 250 24.16 -4.72 8.49
N ALA A 251 24.12 -3.75 7.59
CA ALA A 251 24.04 -3.98 6.15
C ALA A 251 25.48 -4.15 5.61
N ILE A 252 25.78 -5.31 5.03
CA ILE A 252 27.13 -5.70 4.63
C ILE A 252 27.14 -5.92 3.12
N ASP A 253 28.17 -5.41 2.45
CA ASP A 253 28.40 -5.61 1.02
C ASP A 253 29.08 -6.96 0.70
N ALA A 254 29.26 -7.26 -0.59
CA ALA A 254 29.90 -8.48 -1.05
C ALA A 254 31.36 -8.63 -0.61
N ASN A 255 32.05 -7.52 -0.29
CA ASN A 255 33.45 -7.50 0.19
C ASN A 255 33.54 -7.65 1.71
N GLY A 256 32.42 -7.73 2.41
CA GLY A 256 32.39 -7.83 3.86
C GLY A 256 32.43 -6.47 4.58
N ALA A 257 32.40 -5.36 3.85
CA ALA A 257 32.36 -4.03 4.45
C ALA A 257 30.96 -3.65 4.93
N VAL A 258 30.89 -3.04 6.12
CA VAL A 258 29.63 -2.52 6.67
C VAL A 258 29.27 -1.23 5.96
N ILE A 259 28.15 -1.23 5.24
CA ILE A 259 27.59 -0.07 4.54
C ILE A 259 26.92 0.88 5.53
N ALA A 260 26.13 0.33 6.43
CA ALA A 260 25.40 1.05 7.47
C ALA A 260 25.00 0.11 8.61
N GLN A 261 24.70 0.71 9.78
CA GLN A 261 24.17 -0.03 10.93
C GLN A 261 23.11 0.78 11.66
N ALA A 262 22.09 0.09 12.18
CA ALA A 262 21.01 0.70 12.96
C ALA A 262 20.32 -0.36 13.83
N PRO A 263 19.66 0.03 14.94
CA PRO A 263 18.84 -0.90 15.74
C PRO A 263 17.63 -1.44 14.96
N VAL A 264 17.17 -0.69 13.95
CA VAL A 264 16.04 -1.06 13.08
C VAL A 264 16.49 -1.16 11.63
N ALA A 265 16.19 -2.29 10.99
CA ALA A 265 16.39 -2.52 9.55
C ALA A 265 15.04 -2.82 8.88
N ILE A 266 14.80 -2.23 7.71
CA ILE A 266 13.55 -2.36 6.98
C ILE A 266 13.85 -2.81 5.55
N LEU A 267 13.29 -3.96 5.16
CA LEU A 267 13.37 -4.46 3.80
C LEU A 267 12.24 -3.85 2.96
N ALA A 268 12.61 -3.06 1.97
CA ALA A 268 11.72 -2.43 0.99
C ALA A 268 12.22 -2.64 -0.46
N ASN A 269 13.08 -3.65 -0.66
CA ASN A 269 13.81 -3.97 -1.87
C ASN A 269 13.15 -5.05 -2.72
N SER A 270 11.82 -5.13 -2.67
CA SER A 270 11.03 -6.01 -3.55
C SER A 270 11.39 -7.50 -3.35
N HIS A 271 11.55 -8.26 -4.45
CA HIS A 271 11.89 -9.70 -4.36
C HIS A 271 13.29 -9.97 -3.84
N ASP A 272 14.22 -9.04 -3.94
CA ASP A 272 15.58 -9.22 -3.41
C ASP A 272 15.61 -9.30 -1.87
N ALA A 273 14.49 -8.96 -1.22
CA ALA A 273 14.29 -9.12 0.22
C ALA A 273 14.44 -10.58 0.69
N ALA A 274 14.06 -11.56 -0.15
CA ALA A 274 14.19 -12.98 0.17
C ALA A 274 15.66 -13.40 0.35
N ARG A 275 16.60 -12.74 -0.31
CA ARG A 275 18.04 -12.99 -0.17
C ARG A 275 18.60 -12.46 1.15
N LEU A 276 18.03 -11.36 1.65
CA LEU A 276 18.48 -10.71 2.88
C LEU A 276 17.81 -11.26 4.14
N SER A 277 16.79 -12.05 3.99
CA SER A 277 16.06 -12.70 5.08
C SER A 277 15.97 -14.19 4.82
N PRO A 278 16.14 -15.03 5.86
CA PRO A 278 15.97 -16.48 5.71
C PRO A 278 14.52 -16.89 5.45
N TYR A 279 13.60 -15.95 5.38
CA TYR A 279 12.20 -16.18 5.05
C TYR A 279 12.00 -16.12 3.54
N ALA A 280 11.64 -17.25 2.95
CA ALA A 280 11.14 -17.26 1.58
C ALA A 280 9.74 -16.61 1.54
N TYR A 281 9.71 -15.31 1.30
CA TYR A 281 8.43 -14.64 1.07
C TYR A 281 7.77 -15.24 -0.16
N PRO A 282 6.47 -15.55 -0.10
CA PRO A 282 5.73 -16.03 -1.26
C PRO A 282 5.47 -14.86 -2.23
N LEU A 283 6.54 -14.28 -2.76
CA LEU A 283 6.49 -13.17 -3.71
C LEU A 283 6.67 -13.71 -5.11
N GLN A 284 5.65 -13.54 -5.92
CA GLN A 284 5.71 -13.77 -7.36
C GLN A 284 6.40 -12.59 -8.03
N ARG A 285 7.29 -12.90 -8.96
CA ARG A 285 7.96 -11.92 -9.80
C ARG A 285 7.19 -11.81 -11.11
N VAL A 286 6.52 -10.70 -11.31
CA VAL A 286 5.65 -10.49 -12.45
C VAL A 286 6.22 -9.38 -13.32
N ARG A 287 6.69 -9.75 -14.51
CA ARG A 287 7.12 -8.79 -15.52
C ARG A 287 5.92 -8.02 -16.08
N GLY A 288 6.10 -6.75 -16.35
CA GLY A 288 5.15 -5.93 -17.07
C GLY A 288 5.85 -4.87 -17.88
N GLN A 289 5.33 -4.63 -19.07
CA GLN A 289 5.82 -3.59 -19.97
C GLN A 289 4.76 -2.54 -20.21
N LEU A 290 5.19 -1.30 -20.24
CA LEU A 290 4.45 -0.13 -20.68
C LEU A 290 4.97 0.32 -22.05
N SER A 291 4.09 0.89 -22.84
CA SER A 291 4.44 1.53 -24.10
C SER A 291 4.20 3.03 -24.00
N TYR A 292 5.11 3.80 -24.57
CA TYR A 292 5.07 5.28 -24.60
C TYR A 292 4.86 5.76 -26.02
N LEU A 293 3.82 6.58 -26.23
CA LEU A 293 3.46 7.17 -27.50
C LEU A 293 3.38 8.70 -27.37
N PRO A 294 3.38 9.44 -28.48
CA PRO A 294 3.03 10.86 -28.44
C PRO A 294 1.61 11.06 -27.93
N GLY A 295 1.39 12.08 -27.09
CA GLY A 295 0.04 12.40 -26.57
C GLY A 295 -0.97 12.80 -27.65
N SER A 296 -0.49 13.17 -28.84
CA SER A 296 -1.30 13.40 -30.05
C SER A 296 -1.96 12.13 -30.58
N THR A 297 -1.53 10.94 -30.14
CA THR A 297 -2.17 9.67 -30.50
C THR A 297 -3.62 9.60 -29.99
N LEU A 298 -3.89 10.13 -28.79
CA LEU A 298 -5.25 10.27 -28.21
C LEU A 298 -5.48 11.74 -27.79
N PRO A 299 -5.70 12.66 -28.75
CA PRO A 299 -5.72 14.10 -28.47
C PRO A 299 -6.84 14.50 -27.50
N GLY A 300 -7.98 13.78 -27.51
CA GLY A 300 -9.13 14.01 -26.66
C GLY A 300 -9.00 13.45 -25.24
N LEU A 301 -7.97 12.65 -24.93
CA LEU A 301 -7.83 12.03 -23.60
C LEU A 301 -7.53 13.11 -22.54
N GLN A 302 -8.50 13.34 -21.66
CA GLN A 302 -8.40 14.33 -20.57
C GLN A 302 -8.03 13.66 -19.24
N TYR A 303 -8.59 12.48 -18.95
CA TYR A 303 -8.45 11.75 -17.70
C TYR A 303 -7.83 10.38 -17.91
N ALA A 304 -7.30 9.80 -16.85
CA ALA A 304 -6.85 8.43 -16.89
C ALA A 304 -8.02 7.46 -17.15
N VAL A 305 -7.80 6.48 -18.00
CA VAL A 305 -8.78 5.42 -18.31
C VAL A 305 -8.15 4.07 -18.05
N THR A 306 -8.84 3.16 -17.37
CA THR A 306 -8.44 1.77 -17.15
C THR A 306 -9.58 0.81 -17.49
N GLY A 307 -9.22 -0.43 -17.76
CA GLY A 307 -10.10 -1.54 -18.06
C GLY A 307 -9.25 -2.77 -18.37
N PRO A 308 -9.28 -3.34 -19.59
CA PRO A 308 -8.35 -4.40 -20.02
C PRO A 308 -6.88 -3.99 -19.88
N GLY A 309 -6.59 -2.74 -20.17
CA GLY A 309 -5.33 -2.04 -19.92
C GLY A 309 -5.56 -0.69 -19.28
N TYR A 310 -4.63 0.26 -19.45
CA TYR A 310 -4.86 1.65 -19.11
C TYR A 310 -4.22 2.63 -20.09
N ALA A 311 -4.72 3.84 -20.12
CA ALA A 311 -4.18 4.95 -20.88
C ALA A 311 -4.14 6.21 -20.02
N VAL A 312 -2.99 6.90 -20.03
CA VAL A 312 -2.74 8.15 -19.30
C VAL A 312 -1.94 9.09 -20.17
N LYS A 313 -2.37 10.33 -20.28
CA LYS A 313 -1.55 11.38 -20.88
C LYS A 313 -0.87 12.19 -19.79
N THR A 314 0.47 12.14 -19.78
CA THR A 314 1.30 12.84 -18.79
C THR A 314 1.47 14.32 -19.14
N ALA A 315 1.95 15.12 -18.18
CA ALA A 315 2.11 16.57 -18.36
C ALA A 315 3.11 16.94 -19.48
N ASP A 316 4.08 16.07 -19.78
CA ASP A 316 5.03 16.23 -20.88
C ASP A 316 4.47 15.74 -22.24
N ASN A 317 3.15 15.57 -22.32
CA ASN A 317 2.43 15.10 -23.50
C ASN A 317 2.89 13.71 -23.99
N THR A 318 3.29 12.82 -23.09
CA THR A 318 3.49 11.40 -23.38
C THR A 318 2.21 10.63 -23.06
N LEU A 319 1.75 9.82 -23.99
CA LEU A 319 0.68 8.83 -23.75
C LEU A 319 1.33 7.54 -23.25
N VAL A 320 1.01 7.17 -22.03
CA VAL A 320 1.43 5.90 -21.40
C VAL A 320 0.29 4.92 -21.51
N ILE A 321 0.55 3.77 -22.13
CA ILE A 321 -0.43 2.67 -22.25
C ILE A 321 0.15 1.36 -21.73
N GLY A 322 -0.73 0.46 -21.30
CA GLY A 322 -0.36 -0.87 -20.84
C GLY A 322 -1.29 -1.38 -19.74
N SER A 323 -0.87 -2.41 -19.06
CA SER A 323 0.46 -3.04 -19.07
C SER A 323 0.32 -4.53 -19.29
N THR A 324 1.31 -5.13 -19.91
CA THR A 324 1.39 -6.59 -19.99
C THR A 324 1.64 -7.21 -18.62
N TYR A 325 1.37 -8.51 -18.51
CA TYR A 325 1.51 -9.29 -17.29
C TYR A 325 2.08 -10.67 -17.66
N ASN A 326 3.35 -10.92 -17.30
CA ASN A 326 4.03 -12.18 -17.61
C ASN A 326 4.82 -12.66 -16.39
N GLU A 327 4.53 -13.87 -15.93
CA GLU A 327 5.18 -14.50 -14.76
C GLU A 327 6.42 -15.31 -15.14
N GLU A 328 6.58 -15.65 -16.44
CA GLU A 328 7.64 -16.53 -16.91
C GLU A 328 8.83 -15.77 -17.52
N ASP A 329 8.62 -14.53 -17.96
CA ASP A 329 9.67 -13.72 -18.61
C ASP A 329 10.50 -12.96 -17.56
N GLU A 330 11.81 -13.21 -17.55
CA GLU A 330 12.77 -12.56 -16.66
C GLU A 330 13.54 -11.38 -17.30
N SER A 331 13.26 -11.08 -18.57
CA SER A 331 13.94 -10.01 -19.31
C SER A 331 13.47 -8.61 -18.90
N THR A 332 14.41 -7.66 -18.78
CA THR A 332 14.11 -6.23 -18.67
C THR A 332 14.14 -5.51 -20.02
N GLN A 333 14.41 -6.23 -21.11
CA GLN A 333 14.40 -5.66 -22.46
C GLN A 333 12.96 -5.40 -22.92
N LEU A 334 12.79 -4.35 -23.72
CA LEU A 334 11.49 -4.08 -24.34
C LEU A 334 11.21 -5.14 -25.41
N SER A 335 9.97 -5.61 -25.43
CA SER A 335 9.46 -6.61 -26.36
C SER A 335 8.47 -5.96 -27.34
N SER A 336 8.62 -6.22 -28.64
CA SER A 336 7.66 -5.81 -29.65
C SER A 336 6.30 -6.50 -29.49
N ALA A 337 6.28 -7.73 -28.99
CA ALA A 337 5.05 -8.44 -28.68
C ALA A 337 4.26 -7.76 -27.56
N ASP A 338 4.96 -7.28 -26.52
CA ASP A 338 4.31 -6.51 -25.45
C ASP A 338 3.80 -5.15 -25.94
N HIS A 339 4.53 -4.50 -26.84
CA HIS A 339 4.03 -3.26 -27.46
C HIS A 339 2.74 -3.52 -28.26
N ALA A 340 2.70 -4.59 -29.04
CA ALA A 340 1.51 -4.99 -29.79
C ALA A 340 0.33 -5.31 -28.84
N ALA A 341 0.57 -6.03 -27.75
CA ALA A 341 -0.46 -6.32 -26.74
C ALA A 341 -0.99 -5.04 -26.08
N ASN A 342 -0.11 -4.09 -25.72
CA ASN A 342 -0.53 -2.81 -25.14
C ASN A 342 -1.37 -1.99 -26.13
N LEU A 343 -1.02 -1.99 -27.42
CA LEU A 343 -1.80 -1.32 -28.46
C LEU A 343 -3.17 -1.99 -28.67
N ALA A 344 -3.24 -3.30 -28.60
CA ALA A 344 -4.50 -4.04 -28.67
C ALA A 344 -5.43 -3.67 -27.50
N MET A 345 -4.92 -3.67 -26.26
CA MET A 345 -5.68 -3.24 -25.08
C MET A 345 -6.17 -1.79 -25.18
N MET A 346 -5.36 -0.90 -25.77
CA MET A 346 -5.78 0.48 -26.05
C MET A 346 -6.93 0.51 -27.07
N GLY A 347 -6.87 -0.29 -28.13
CA GLY A 347 -7.94 -0.41 -29.13
C GLY A 347 -9.25 -0.96 -28.52
N GLU A 348 -9.16 -1.87 -27.55
CA GLU A 348 -10.33 -2.35 -26.81
C GLU A 348 -10.97 -1.25 -25.96
N LEU A 349 -10.19 -0.36 -25.35
CA LEU A 349 -10.69 0.78 -24.56
C LEU A 349 -11.33 1.87 -25.44
N PHE A 350 -10.73 2.14 -26.61
CA PHE A 350 -11.08 3.26 -27.51
C PHE A 350 -11.39 2.73 -28.91
N PRO A 351 -12.58 2.16 -29.14
CA PRO A 351 -12.91 1.44 -30.37
C PRO A 351 -12.91 2.32 -31.63
N ASP A 352 -13.13 3.62 -31.50
CA ASP A 352 -13.14 4.56 -32.63
C ASP A 352 -11.70 5.04 -32.97
N HIS A 353 -10.69 4.66 -32.17
CA HIS A 353 -9.31 5.03 -32.42
C HIS A 353 -8.57 3.93 -33.18
N GLN A 354 -8.18 4.26 -34.41
CA GLN A 354 -7.31 3.40 -35.21
C GLN A 354 -5.84 3.80 -35.01
N ASN A 355 -5.08 2.90 -34.38
CA ASN A 355 -3.63 3.11 -34.26
C ASN A 355 -2.95 2.68 -35.56
N THR A 356 -2.43 3.64 -36.32
CA THR A 356 -1.70 3.42 -37.59
C THR A 356 -0.18 3.52 -37.42
N GLY A 357 0.34 3.67 -36.18
CA GLY A 357 1.77 3.86 -35.93
C GLY A 357 2.57 2.58 -36.11
N THR A 358 3.57 2.60 -36.96
CA THR A 358 4.54 1.52 -37.23
C THR A 358 5.93 1.80 -36.63
N GLU A 359 6.10 2.93 -35.95
CA GLU A 359 7.37 3.34 -35.36
C GLU A 359 7.74 2.49 -34.14
N PRO A 360 9.04 2.19 -33.93
CA PRO A 360 9.47 1.51 -32.71
C PRO A 360 9.10 2.33 -31.48
N LEU A 361 8.30 1.74 -30.61
CA LEU A 361 7.82 2.42 -29.39
C LEU A 361 8.90 2.40 -28.31
N SER A 362 9.06 3.50 -27.62
CA SER A 362 9.75 3.51 -26.34
C SER A 362 8.83 2.94 -25.22
N GLY A 363 9.39 2.65 -24.08
CA GLY A 363 8.60 2.05 -23.00
C GLY A 363 9.39 1.85 -21.74
N PHE A 364 8.80 1.07 -20.84
CA PHE A 364 9.43 0.63 -19.60
C PHE A 364 9.05 -0.83 -19.35
N ALA A 365 10.04 -1.68 -19.08
CA ALA A 365 9.82 -3.03 -18.60
C ALA A 365 10.39 -3.19 -17.19
N GLY A 366 9.65 -3.84 -16.32
CA GLY A 366 10.07 -4.04 -14.93
C GLY A 366 9.28 -5.12 -14.24
N PHE A 367 9.68 -5.44 -13.00
CA PHE A 367 9.11 -6.55 -12.24
C PHE A 367 8.32 -6.04 -11.04
N ARG A 368 7.08 -6.45 -10.97
CA ARG A 368 6.24 -6.31 -9.77
C ARG A 368 6.53 -7.47 -8.83
N ALA A 369 6.64 -7.19 -7.54
CA ALA A 369 6.64 -8.22 -6.50
C ALA A 369 5.22 -8.31 -5.93
N ALA A 370 4.53 -9.40 -6.20
CA ALA A 370 3.16 -9.62 -5.77
C ALA A 370 3.08 -10.84 -4.84
N THR A 371 2.13 -10.82 -3.91
CA THR A 371 1.71 -11.99 -3.15
C THR A 371 0.54 -12.65 -3.85
N ALA A 372 0.33 -13.94 -3.65
CA ALA A 372 -0.78 -14.69 -4.25
C ALA A 372 -2.16 -14.15 -3.81
N ASP A 373 -2.25 -13.54 -2.63
CA ASP A 373 -3.47 -12.92 -2.10
C ASP A 373 -3.59 -11.42 -2.41
N HIS A 374 -2.67 -10.88 -3.21
CA HIS A 374 -2.57 -9.47 -3.61
C HIS A 374 -2.48 -8.46 -2.44
N LEU A 375 -2.23 -8.93 -1.22
CA LEU A 375 -2.03 -8.07 -0.05
C LEU A 375 -0.54 -7.86 0.22
N PRO A 376 -0.11 -6.65 0.57
CA PRO A 376 1.28 -6.39 0.90
C PRO A 376 1.71 -7.10 2.19
N LEU A 377 3.01 -7.20 2.40
CA LEU A 377 3.64 -7.69 3.63
C LEU A 377 4.22 -6.50 4.38
N ILE A 378 3.55 -6.07 5.44
CA ILE A 378 3.92 -4.86 6.19
C ILE A 378 3.97 -5.20 7.68
N GLY A 379 5.15 -5.05 8.31
CA GLY A 379 5.34 -5.31 9.74
C GLY A 379 6.64 -6.00 10.08
N ALA A 380 6.76 -6.45 11.34
CA ALA A 380 7.91 -7.18 11.83
C ALA A 380 8.04 -8.55 11.14
N LEU A 381 9.24 -8.88 10.71
CA LEU A 381 9.50 -10.13 9.98
C LEU A 381 9.52 -11.33 10.92
N PRO A 382 8.95 -12.48 10.50
CA PRO A 382 8.90 -13.67 11.33
C PRO A 382 10.29 -14.28 11.56
N ASP A 383 10.48 -14.86 12.74
CA ASP A 383 11.60 -15.74 13.04
C ASP A 383 11.21 -17.19 12.76
N LEU A 384 11.53 -17.66 11.56
CA LEU A 384 11.16 -19.02 11.14
C LEU A 384 11.83 -20.11 11.97
N ASN A 385 13.07 -19.88 12.47
CA ASN A 385 13.74 -20.87 13.29
C ASN A 385 13.01 -21.04 14.63
N ALA A 386 12.65 -19.93 15.27
CA ALA A 386 11.84 -19.95 16.48
C ALA A 386 10.44 -20.55 16.23
N MET A 387 9.82 -20.25 15.08
CA MET A 387 8.53 -20.87 14.70
C MET A 387 8.64 -22.37 14.47
N ARG A 388 9.70 -22.86 13.82
CA ARG A 388 9.95 -24.30 13.64
C ARG A 388 10.19 -25.01 14.97
N THR A 389 10.93 -24.39 15.87
CA THR A 389 11.18 -24.93 17.22
C THR A 389 9.90 -25.03 18.04
N ALA A 390 9.05 -24.01 18.00
CA ALA A 390 7.75 -24.04 18.68
C ALA A 390 6.75 -25.01 18.00
N GLY A 391 6.96 -25.32 16.71
CA GLY A 391 6.17 -26.31 16.01
C GLY A 391 4.71 -25.94 15.80
N LEU A 392 3.86 -26.98 15.70
CA LEU A 392 2.44 -26.83 15.38
C LEU A 392 1.60 -26.22 16.52
N GLU A 393 2.16 -26.05 17.72
CA GLU A 393 1.47 -25.37 18.83
C GLU A 393 1.10 -23.92 18.48
N LEU A 394 1.85 -23.29 17.55
CA LEU A 394 1.54 -21.96 17.06
C LEU A 394 0.34 -21.91 16.11
N ALA A 395 -0.12 -23.02 15.54
CA ALA A 395 -1.20 -23.04 14.55
C ALA A 395 -2.52 -22.45 15.09
N GLY A 396 -2.80 -22.65 16.37
CA GLY A 396 -3.99 -22.11 17.04
C GLY A 396 -3.85 -20.65 17.50
N GLN A 397 -2.66 -20.07 17.39
CA GLN A 397 -2.39 -18.72 17.86
C GLN A 397 -2.78 -17.66 16.84
N PRO A 398 -3.10 -16.42 17.26
CA PRO A 398 -3.25 -15.29 16.35
C PRO A 398 -1.88 -14.85 15.81
N VAL A 399 -1.89 -14.13 14.68
CA VAL A 399 -0.67 -13.76 13.94
C VAL A 399 0.28 -12.85 14.73
N ASP A 400 -0.26 -12.09 15.68
CA ASP A 400 0.52 -11.21 16.58
C ASP A 400 1.38 -11.98 17.59
N LYS A 401 1.07 -13.26 17.84
CA LYS A 401 1.84 -14.14 18.73
C LYS A 401 2.96 -14.88 18.02
N MET A 402 3.07 -14.71 16.70
CA MET A 402 4.16 -15.36 15.96
C MET A 402 5.53 -14.78 16.37
N PRO A 403 6.54 -15.64 16.58
CA PRO A 403 7.91 -15.19 16.85
C PRO A 403 8.43 -14.23 15.78
N ARG A 404 9.13 -13.18 16.19
CA ARG A 404 9.66 -12.11 15.31
C ARG A 404 11.15 -11.97 15.46
N ARG A 405 11.80 -11.53 14.37
CA ARG A 405 13.19 -11.09 14.41
C ARG A 405 13.26 -9.67 14.98
N PRO A 406 13.88 -9.45 16.15
CA PRO A 406 13.86 -8.14 16.79
C PRO A 406 14.49 -7.06 15.91
N GLY A 407 13.81 -5.95 15.69
CA GLY A 407 14.28 -4.81 14.92
C GLY A 407 14.34 -5.03 13.40
N LEU A 408 13.82 -6.14 12.86
CA LEU A 408 13.76 -6.39 11.43
C LEU A 408 12.33 -6.35 10.91
N TYR A 409 12.09 -5.49 9.93
CA TYR A 409 10.76 -5.23 9.37
C TYR A 409 10.73 -5.37 7.86
N GLY A 410 9.53 -5.47 7.29
CA GLY A 410 9.29 -5.51 5.86
C GLY A 410 8.19 -4.56 5.41
N ALA A 411 8.36 -4.01 4.22
CA ALA A 411 7.37 -3.28 3.44
C ALA A 411 7.46 -3.79 1.99
N LEU A 412 6.82 -4.94 1.72
CA LEU A 412 7.05 -5.78 0.56
C LEU A 412 5.75 -6.19 -0.12
N GLY A 413 5.83 -6.68 -1.37
CA GLY A 413 4.70 -7.31 -2.04
C GLY A 413 3.61 -6.33 -2.50
N TYR A 414 3.97 -5.13 -2.92
CA TYR A 414 3.01 -4.08 -3.32
C TYR A 414 2.37 -4.34 -4.70
N GLY A 415 2.89 -5.30 -5.46
CA GLY A 415 2.36 -5.71 -6.74
C GLY A 415 2.17 -4.56 -7.73
N SER A 416 1.02 -4.51 -8.36
CA SER A 416 0.62 -3.42 -9.28
C SER A 416 0.00 -2.19 -8.59
N ARG A 417 -0.15 -2.21 -7.25
CA ARG A 417 -0.85 -1.16 -6.49
C ARG A 417 0.09 -0.38 -5.56
N GLY A 418 1.35 -0.19 -5.98
CA GLY A 418 2.36 0.49 -5.16
C GLY A 418 1.93 1.88 -4.67
N LEU A 419 1.26 2.67 -5.49
CA LEU A 419 0.75 4.00 -5.14
C LEU A 419 -0.35 3.95 -4.07
N VAL A 420 -1.20 2.93 -4.10
CA VAL A 420 -2.24 2.72 -3.07
C VAL A 420 -1.61 2.29 -1.75
N TRP A 421 -0.66 1.35 -1.81
CA TRP A 421 -0.09 0.74 -0.60
C TRP A 421 0.97 1.61 0.09
N ALA A 422 1.73 2.41 -0.66
CA ALA A 422 2.94 3.06 -0.14
C ALA A 422 2.64 4.00 1.03
N ALA A 423 1.72 4.93 0.87
CA ALA A 423 1.43 5.93 1.89
C ALA A 423 0.88 5.30 3.18
N MET A 424 -0.17 4.47 3.07
CA MET A 424 -0.76 3.79 4.21
C MET A 424 0.20 2.75 4.81
N GLY A 425 0.94 2.03 3.98
CA GLY A 425 1.92 1.03 4.43
C GLY A 425 3.07 1.66 5.19
N GLY A 426 3.55 2.83 4.75
CA GLY A 426 4.54 3.62 5.48
C GLY A 426 4.04 4.07 6.84
N GLU A 427 2.79 4.57 6.92
CA GLU A 427 2.16 4.95 8.18
C GLU A 427 1.95 3.76 9.11
N LEU A 428 1.41 2.65 8.59
CA LEU A 428 1.20 1.43 9.37
C LEU A 428 2.52 0.92 9.95
N LEU A 429 3.58 0.85 9.15
CA LEU A 429 4.87 0.37 9.61
C LEU A 429 5.50 1.31 10.65
N ALA A 430 5.41 2.62 10.42
CA ALA A 430 5.90 3.61 11.36
C ALA A 430 5.14 3.56 12.70
N SER A 431 3.81 3.40 12.66
CA SER A 431 2.99 3.24 13.87
C SER A 431 3.35 1.96 14.64
N LEU A 432 3.57 0.84 13.93
CA LEU A 432 4.03 -0.42 14.54
C LEU A 432 5.39 -0.28 15.22
N ILE A 433 6.35 0.37 14.58
CA ILE A 433 7.70 0.56 15.11
C ILE A 433 7.69 1.52 16.30
N HIS A 434 6.84 2.55 16.25
CA HIS A 434 6.80 3.61 17.28
C HIS A 434 5.84 3.31 18.44
N GLY A 435 5.01 2.27 18.32
CA GLY A 435 4.07 1.89 19.36
C GLY A 435 2.83 2.76 19.44
N GLU A 436 2.35 3.25 18.31
CA GLU A 436 1.19 4.12 18.19
C GLU A 436 -0.08 3.35 17.78
N PRO A 437 -1.27 3.96 17.95
CA PRO A 437 -2.49 3.42 17.35
C PRO A 437 -2.34 3.24 15.84
N LEU A 438 -2.85 2.11 15.33
CA LEU A 438 -2.73 1.77 13.91
C LEU A 438 -3.66 2.64 13.05
N PRO A 439 -3.29 2.96 11.81
CA PRO A 439 -4.11 3.74 10.88
C PRO A 439 -5.31 2.97 10.31
N VAL A 440 -5.39 1.67 10.56
CA VAL A 440 -6.47 0.77 10.13
C VAL A 440 -6.89 -0.13 11.28
N GLU A 441 -8.07 -0.76 11.16
CA GLU A 441 -8.53 -1.72 12.15
C GLU A 441 -7.58 -2.92 12.28
N ALA A 442 -7.44 -3.47 13.49
CA ALA A 442 -6.53 -4.57 13.78
C ALA A 442 -6.68 -5.79 12.84
N PRO A 443 -7.90 -6.24 12.43
CA PRO A 443 -8.02 -7.32 11.45
C PRO A 443 -7.46 -6.96 10.06
N LEU A 444 -7.54 -5.70 9.64
CA LEU A 444 -6.97 -5.24 8.37
C LEU A 444 -5.44 -5.18 8.44
N ALA A 445 -4.89 -4.71 9.55
CA ALA A 445 -3.44 -4.74 9.79
C ALA A 445 -2.91 -6.18 9.84
N ALA A 446 -3.59 -7.07 10.55
CA ALA A 446 -3.24 -8.50 10.65
C ALA A 446 -3.24 -9.20 9.28
N ALA A 447 -4.12 -8.78 8.35
CA ALA A 447 -4.16 -9.33 6.99
C ALA A 447 -2.93 -8.94 6.15
N MET A 448 -2.20 -7.88 6.53
CA MET A 448 -0.95 -7.47 5.88
C MET A 448 0.30 -7.97 6.61
N ASP A 449 0.14 -8.68 7.72
CA ASP A 449 1.26 -9.14 8.55
C ASP A 449 2.18 -10.10 7.78
N PRO A 450 3.52 -9.91 7.82
CA PRO A 450 4.46 -10.78 7.13
C PRO A 450 4.44 -12.24 7.57
N ALA A 451 4.03 -12.56 8.80
CA ALA A 451 3.95 -13.94 9.30
C ALA A 451 2.68 -14.69 8.85
N ARG A 452 1.71 -14.01 8.20
CA ARG A 452 0.44 -14.64 7.82
C ARG A 452 0.61 -15.89 6.93
N GLY A 453 1.62 -15.86 6.06
CA GLY A 453 1.93 -17.00 5.18
C GLY A 453 2.47 -18.19 5.96
N ALA A 454 3.39 -17.96 6.88
CA ALA A 454 3.95 -18.98 7.76
C ALA A 454 2.87 -19.58 8.68
N LEU A 455 2.01 -18.73 9.25
CA LEU A 455 0.88 -19.19 10.06
C LEU A 455 -0.13 -20.02 9.25
N ARG A 456 -0.38 -19.68 7.98
CA ARG A 456 -1.25 -20.47 7.10
C ARG A 456 -0.68 -21.89 6.90
N ARG A 457 0.63 -22.03 6.67
CA ARG A 457 1.29 -23.33 6.56
C ARG A 457 1.19 -24.15 7.84
N LEU A 458 1.44 -23.53 9.00
CA LEU A 458 1.27 -24.19 10.31
C LEU A 458 -0.16 -24.72 10.49
N ARG A 459 -1.19 -23.96 10.08
CA ARG A 459 -2.59 -24.38 10.14
C ARG A 459 -2.92 -25.53 9.18
N GLN A 460 -2.12 -25.73 8.17
CA GLN A 460 -2.19 -26.85 7.23
C GLN A 460 -1.37 -28.06 7.71
N GLY A 461 -0.73 -27.97 8.88
CA GLY A 461 0.13 -29.03 9.42
C GLY A 461 1.57 -29.00 8.88
N GLU A 462 1.97 -27.94 8.19
CA GLU A 462 3.30 -27.79 7.60
C GLU A 462 4.16 -26.83 8.44
N LEU A 463 5.42 -27.18 8.67
CA LEU A 463 6.38 -26.27 9.27
C LEU A 463 6.82 -25.20 8.23
N PRO A 464 6.91 -23.93 8.65
CA PRO A 464 7.24 -22.83 7.76
C PRO A 464 8.71 -22.82 7.32
#